data_11f8cbe89957319729100ceb6cbac284
#
_entry.id   11f8cbe89957319729100ceb6cbac284
#
_cell.length_a   1.000
_cell.length_b   1.000
_cell.length_c   1.000
_cell.angle_alpha   90.00
_cell.angle_beta   90.00
_cell.angle_gamma   90.00
#
_symmetry.space_group_name_H-M   'P 1'
#
loop_
_entity.id
_entity.type
_entity.pdbx_description
1 polymer ?
#
loop_
_entity_poly.entity_id
_entity_poly.type
_entity_poly.pdbx_seq_one_letter_code
_entity_poly.pdbx_strand_id
1 'polypeptide(L)'
;MSMQTRHFESYTAARTHLRGLLDAAHAGYVTTIVRERERYTVVDGDVLRAQLATLLPSRAVVAAEGGGWAAFLPGLPLSGEGDDLDGALDDLIEALREYAADWNERLLNAPNHRGNWALVTLTELSDDAQLKEWLLSSELSAAR
;
A
#
# COMPACT_ATOMS: atom_id res chain seq x y z
N MET A 1 8.28 19.97 29.34
CA MET A 1 7.60 19.24 28.26
C MET A 1 7.40 17.80 28.64
N SER A 2 6.18 17.36 28.76
CA SER A 2 5.94 15.95 29.00
C SER A 2 6.30 15.17 27.73
N MET A 3 7.23 14.24 27.85
CA MET A 3 7.50 13.28 26.80
C MET A 3 6.25 12.45 26.59
N GLN A 4 5.65 12.60 25.41
CA GLN A 4 4.48 11.81 25.05
C GLN A 4 4.87 10.34 25.02
N THR A 5 4.17 9.52 25.81
CA THR A 5 4.42 8.09 25.83
C THR A 5 4.07 7.49 24.48
N ARG A 6 5.02 6.82 23.85
CA ARG A 6 4.87 6.22 22.52
C ARG A 6 4.92 4.71 22.55
N HIS A 7 5.37 4.15 23.66
CA HIS A 7 5.53 2.71 23.82
C HIS A 7 4.67 2.23 24.97
N PHE A 8 3.77 1.31 24.68
CA PHE A 8 2.82 0.79 25.65
C PHE A 8 3.06 -0.70 25.84
N GLU A 9 3.30 -1.10 27.10
CA GLU A 9 3.64 -2.48 27.44
C GLU A 9 2.41 -3.39 27.60
N SER A 10 1.21 -2.84 27.48
CA SER A 10 -0.02 -3.61 27.57
C SER A 10 -1.12 -3.01 26.70
N TYR A 11 -2.06 -3.86 26.32
CA TYR A 11 -3.28 -3.46 25.62
C TYR A 11 -4.07 -2.44 26.43
N THR A 12 -4.20 -2.66 27.74
CA THR A 12 -4.96 -1.77 28.62
C THR A 12 -4.36 -0.37 28.67
N ALA A 13 -3.02 -0.28 28.76
CA ALA A 13 -2.33 1.01 28.73
C ALA A 13 -2.55 1.75 27.43
N ALA A 14 -2.42 1.04 26.29
CA ALA A 14 -2.66 1.62 24.97
C ALA A 14 -4.11 2.13 24.82
N ARG A 15 -5.06 1.33 25.25
CA ARG A 15 -6.49 1.71 25.18
C ARG A 15 -6.79 2.96 26.00
N THR A 16 -6.23 3.05 27.20
CA THR A 16 -6.43 4.20 28.08
C THR A 16 -5.86 5.49 27.48
N HIS A 17 -4.75 5.37 26.72
CA HIS A 17 -4.04 6.51 26.15
C HIS A 17 -4.14 6.54 24.61
N LEU A 18 -5.21 6.01 24.04
CA LEU A 18 -5.36 5.85 22.59
C LEU A 18 -5.21 7.17 21.83
N ARG A 19 -5.82 8.24 22.34
CA ARG A 19 -5.71 9.58 21.71
C ARG A 19 -4.25 10.01 21.59
N GLY A 20 -3.49 9.91 22.68
CA GLY A 20 -2.07 10.26 22.69
C GLY A 20 -1.24 9.38 21.76
N LEU A 21 -1.59 8.09 21.68
CA LEU A 21 -0.95 7.15 20.75
C LEU A 21 -1.16 7.57 19.29
N LEU A 22 -2.39 7.90 18.93
CA LEU A 22 -2.72 8.34 17.58
C LEU A 22 -2.09 9.70 17.27
N ASP A 23 -2.08 10.63 18.21
CA ASP A 23 -1.43 11.93 18.03
C ASP A 23 0.08 11.77 17.80
N ALA A 24 0.72 10.87 18.53
CA ALA A 24 2.15 10.57 18.35
C ALA A 24 2.43 9.96 16.97
N ALA A 25 1.60 9.00 16.54
CA ALA A 25 1.71 8.40 15.22
C ALA A 25 1.54 9.44 14.11
N HIS A 26 0.54 10.30 14.24
CA HIS A 26 0.30 11.37 13.27
C HIS A 26 1.47 12.36 13.20
N ALA A 27 2.13 12.63 14.32
CA ALA A 27 3.31 13.50 14.35
C ALA A 27 4.56 12.86 13.74
N GLY A 28 4.52 11.57 13.40
CA GLY A 28 5.62 10.86 12.77
C GLY A 28 6.49 10.04 13.72
N TYR A 29 6.10 9.93 14.99
CA TYR A 29 6.85 9.12 15.94
C TYR A 29 6.57 7.63 15.75
N VAL A 30 7.59 6.82 16.05
CA VAL A 30 7.41 5.37 16.13
C VAL A 30 6.65 5.05 17.41
N THR A 31 5.56 4.30 17.29
CA THR A 31 4.73 3.87 18.42
C THR A 31 4.73 2.36 18.51
N THR A 32 4.67 1.82 19.72
CA THR A 32 4.61 0.38 19.91
C THR A 32 3.60 0.02 21.01
N ILE A 33 2.93 -1.10 20.80
CA ILE A 33 2.03 -1.72 21.77
C ILE A 33 2.46 -3.18 21.92
N VAL A 34 2.69 -3.61 23.16
CA VAL A 34 2.97 -5.01 23.45
C VAL A 34 1.71 -5.62 24.05
N ARG A 35 1.25 -6.72 23.46
CA ARG A 35 0.16 -7.53 23.98
C ARG A 35 0.65 -8.97 24.06
N GLU A 36 0.72 -9.51 25.26
CA GLU A 36 1.32 -10.83 25.53
C GLU A 36 2.80 -10.81 25.10
N ARG A 37 3.17 -11.52 24.03
CA ARG A 37 4.53 -11.55 23.49
C ARG A 37 4.64 -10.87 22.14
N GLU A 38 3.52 -10.34 21.66
CA GLU A 38 3.41 -9.75 20.33
C GLU A 38 3.59 -8.25 20.41
N ARG A 39 4.29 -7.71 19.44
CA ARG A 39 4.52 -6.27 19.33
C ARG A 39 3.81 -5.73 18.10
N TYR A 40 3.06 -4.67 18.32
CA TYR A 40 2.32 -3.97 17.28
C TYR A 40 2.84 -2.53 17.17
N THR A 41 2.68 -1.94 16.02
CA THR A 41 2.95 -0.52 15.84
C THR A 41 1.73 0.13 15.18
N VAL A 42 1.48 1.37 15.55
CA VAL A 42 0.49 2.21 14.89
C VAL A 42 1.27 3.28 14.13
N VAL A 43 0.94 3.45 12.88
CA VAL A 43 1.61 4.40 11.99
C VAL A 43 0.56 5.23 11.26
N ASP A 44 0.89 6.49 11.01
CA ASP A 44 0.05 7.34 10.16
C ASP A 44 -0.07 6.70 8.77
N GLY A 45 -1.31 6.53 8.29
CA GLY A 45 -1.58 5.85 7.02
C GLY A 45 -0.94 6.53 5.82
N ASP A 46 -0.91 7.85 5.81
CA ASP A 46 -0.31 8.61 4.69
C ASP A 46 1.22 8.46 4.69
N VAL A 47 1.84 8.43 5.86
CA VAL A 47 3.27 8.18 5.99
C VAL A 47 3.61 6.77 5.48
N LEU A 48 2.86 5.77 5.91
CA LEU A 48 3.09 4.38 5.48
C LEU A 48 2.91 4.25 3.97
N ARG A 49 1.84 4.81 3.43
CA ARG A 49 1.59 4.79 1.98
C ARG A 49 2.77 5.39 1.20
N ALA A 50 3.24 6.57 1.59
CA ALA A 50 4.34 7.24 0.90
C ALA A 50 5.63 6.42 0.96
N GLN A 51 5.93 5.82 2.11
CA GLN A 51 7.10 4.97 2.26
C GLN A 51 7.00 3.69 1.42
N LEU A 52 5.83 3.05 1.40
CA LEU A 52 5.61 1.85 0.58
C LEU A 52 5.74 2.17 -0.91
N ALA A 53 5.21 3.31 -1.36
CA ALA A 53 5.31 3.72 -2.76
C ALA A 53 6.78 3.91 -3.18
N THR A 54 7.62 4.41 -2.28
CA THR A 54 9.05 4.59 -2.54
C THR A 54 9.81 3.27 -2.54
N LEU A 55 9.53 2.40 -1.56
CA LEU A 55 10.24 1.14 -1.38
C LEU A 55 9.79 0.05 -2.37
N LEU A 56 8.60 0.18 -2.92
CA LEU A 56 8.00 -0.80 -3.82
C LEU A 56 7.63 -0.13 -5.14
N PRO A 57 8.60 0.12 -6.03
CA PRO A 57 8.30 0.69 -7.34
C PRO A 57 7.40 -0.26 -8.13
N SER A 58 6.45 0.29 -8.88
CA SER A 58 5.44 -0.51 -9.58
C SER A 58 6.04 -1.38 -10.67
N ARG A 59 7.07 -0.88 -11.34
CA ARG A 59 7.66 -1.52 -12.53
C ARG A 59 6.62 -1.84 -13.59
N ALA A 60 5.56 -1.05 -13.63
CA ALA A 60 4.48 -1.24 -14.58
C ALA A 60 5.01 -1.11 -16.01
N VAL A 61 4.50 -1.96 -16.88
CA VAL A 61 4.82 -1.93 -18.29
C VAL A 61 3.57 -1.49 -19.05
N VAL A 62 3.72 -0.51 -19.92
CA VAL A 62 2.65 -0.03 -20.78
C VAL A 62 3.05 -0.21 -22.23
N ALA A 63 2.09 -0.57 -23.07
CA ALA A 63 2.33 -0.80 -24.48
C ALA A 63 1.11 -0.38 -25.30
N ALA A 64 1.39 0.27 -26.45
CA ALA A 64 0.35 0.49 -27.44
C ALA A 64 0.12 -0.83 -28.20
N GLU A 65 -1.13 -1.25 -28.30
CA GLU A 65 -1.46 -2.55 -28.87
C GLU A 65 -2.82 -2.50 -29.55
N GLY A 66 -2.85 -2.92 -30.81
CA GLY A 66 -4.11 -3.08 -31.54
C GLY A 66 -4.99 -1.84 -31.64
N GLY A 67 -4.41 -0.64 -31.66
CA GLY A 67 -5.15 0.62 -31.69
C GLY A 67 -5.55 1.13 -30.32
N GLY A 68 -5.18 0.42 -29.25
CA GLY A 68 -5.41 0.82 -27.86
C GLY A 68 -4.14 0.72 -27.03
N TRP A 69 -4.31 0.62 -25.74
CA TRP A 69 -3.21 0.52 -24.77
C TRP A 69 -3.44 -0.64 -23.81
N ALA A 70 -2.35 -1.23 -23.39
CA ALA A 70 -2.34 -2.25 -22.33
C ALA A 70 -1.34 -1.84 -21.24
N ALA A 71 -1.67 -2.14 -20.01
CA ALA A 71 -0.78 -1.92 -18.85
C ALA A 71 -0.79 -3.17 -17.99
N PHE A 72 0.37 -3.56 -17.46
CA PHE A 72 0.44 -4.73 -16.58
C PHE A 72 1.56 -4.60 -15.56
N LEU A 73 1.44 -5.37 -14.48
CA LEU A 73 2.45 -5.48 -13.43
C LEU A 73 3.21 -6.78 -13.62
N PRO A 74 4.54 -6.71 -13.88
CA PRO A 74 5.35 -7.91 -14.04
C PRO A 74 5.33 -8.78 -12.77
N GLY A 75 5.24 -10.08 -12.96
CA GLY A 75 5.24 -11.04 -11.84
C GLY A 75 3.89 -11.30 -11.21
N LEU A 76 2.85 -10.59 -11.64
CA LEU A 76 1.48 -10.77 -11.18
C LEU A 76 0.55 -10.84 -12.39
N PRO A 77 -0.52 -11.63 -12.32
CA PRO A 77 -1.48 -11.71 -13.43
C PRO A 77 -2.47 -10.54 -13.39
N LEU A 78 -1.95 -9.31 -13.28
CA LEU A 78 -2.74 -8.10 -13.20
C LEU A 78 -2.46 -7.23 -14.42
N SER A 79 -3.49 -6.94 -15.18
CA SER A 79 -3.39 -6.13 -16.39
C SER A 79 -4.65 -5.29 -16.58
N GLY A 80 -4.51 -4.25 -17.40
CA GLY A 80 -5.63 -3.42 -17.82
C GLY A 80 -5.48 -3.03 -19.27
N GLU A 81 -6.58 -2.76 -19.91
CA GLU A 81 -6.66 -2.33 -21.31
C GLU A 81 -7.57 -1.12 -21.44
N GLY A 82 -7.29 -0.29 -22.42
CA GLY A 82 -8.11 0.89 -22.70
C GLY A 82 -7.81 1.47 -24.07
N ASP A 83 -8.66 2.40 -24.50
CA ASP A 83 -8.49 3.10 -25.78
C ASP A 83 -7.31 4.07 -25.72
N ASP A 84 -6.99 4.56 -24.54
CA ASP A 84 -5.85 5.40 -24.27
C ASP A 84 -5.09 4.90 -23.03
N LEU A 85 -3.95 5.52 -22.76
CA LEU A 85 -3.11 5.14 -21.60
C LEU A 85 -3.87 5.30 -20.29
N ASP A 86 -4.59 6.39 -20.13
CA ASP A 86 -5.38 6.67 -18.92
C ASP A 86 -6.41 5.56 -18.67
N GLY A 87 -7.14 5.16 -19.70
CA GLY A 87 -8.11 4.06 -19.59
C GLY A 87 -7.46 2.73 -19.22
N ALA A 88 -6.31 2.41 -19.79
CA ALA A 88 -5.58 1.20 -19.45
C ALA A 88 -5.12 1.21 -17.99
N LEU A 89 -4.66 2.35 -17.49
CA LEU A 89 -4.25 2.49 -16.08
C LEU A 89 -5.45 2.40 -15.15
N ASP A 90 -6.58 3.00 -15.49
CA ASP A 90 -7.80 2.90 -14.69
C ASP A 90 -8.25 1.44 -14.57
N ASP A 91 -8.20 0.69 -15.67
CA ASP A 91 -8.55 -0.72 -15.68
C ASP A 91 -7.58 -1.56 -14.83
N LEU A 92 -6.29 -1.26 -14.90
CA LEU A 92 -5.29 -1.92 -14.05
C LEU A 92 -5.52 -1.60 -12.56
N ILE A 93 -5.89 -0.37 -12.23
CA ILE A 93 -6.21 0.02 -10.85
C ILE A 93 -7.42 -0.78 -10.34
N GLU A 94 -8.44 -0.95 -11.16
CA GLU A 94 -9.58 -1.79 -10.80
C GLU A 94 -9.15 -3.23 -10.52
N ALA A 95 -8.28 -3.80 -11.35
CA ALA A 95 -7.72 -5.14 -11.13
C ALA A 95 -6.92 -5.21 -9.82
N LEU A 96 -6.15 -4.18 -9.49
CA LEU A 96 -5.45 -4.09 -8.21
C LEU A 96 -6.42 -4.07 -7.02
N ARG A 97 -7.52 -3.31 -7.12
CA ARG A 97 -8.54 -3.27 -6.07
C ARG A 97 -9.17 -4.64 -5.85
N GLU A 98 -9.50 -5.32 -6.92
CA GLU A 98 -10.05 -6.68 -6.85
C GLU A 98 -9.06 -7.66 -6.23
N TYR A 99 -7.79 -7.57 -6.63
CA TYR A 99 -6.73 -8.41 -6.06
C TYR A 99 -6.57 -8.16 -4.55
N ALA A 100 -6.55 -6.90 -4.13
CA ALA A 100 -6.44 -6.56 -2.71
C ALA A 100 -7.61 -7.12 -1.90
N ALA A 101 -8.83 -7.04 -2.43
CA ALA A 101 -10.01 -7.60 -1.79
C ALA A 101 -9.90 -9.13 -1.66
N ASP A 102 -9.51 -9.81 -2.73
CA ASP A 102 -9.29 -11.26 -2.73
C ASP A 102 -8.20 -11.67 -1.75
N TRP A 103 -7.12 -10.88 -1.69
CA TRP A 103 -6.00 -11.17 -0.81
C TRP A 103 -6.44 -11.15 0.66
N ASN A 104 -7.19 -10.14 1.05
CA ASN A 104 -7.71 -10.02 2.40
C ASN A 104 -8.71 -11.13 2.74
N GLU A 105 -9.46 -11.58 1.77
CA GLU A 105 -10.49 -12.61 1.99
C GLU A 105 -9.89 -14.01 2.08
N ARG A 106 -8.93 -14.37 1.22
CA ARG A 106 -8.50 -15.77 1.09
C ARG A 106 -7.03 -16.02 0.75
N LEU A 107 -6.27 -15.02 0.31
CA LEU A 107 -4.91 -15.26 -0.20
C LEU A 107 -3.82 -14.98 0.83
N LEU A 108 -4.14 -14.39 1.97
CA LEU A 108 -3.17 -14.04 3.01
C LEU A 108 -2.26 -15.21 3.39
N ASN A 109 -2.83 -16.40 3.51
CA ASN A 109 -2.09 -17.59 3.92
C ASN A 109 -1.62 -18.46 2.74
N ALA A 110 -1.90 -18.04 1.50
CA ALA A 110 -1.42 -18.77 0.33
C ALA A 110 0.08 -18.49 0.14
N PRO A 111 0.95 -19.52 0.06
CA PRO A 111 2.40 -19.32 0.05
C PRO A 111 2.93 -18.39 -1.03
N ASN A 112 2.34 -18.43 -2.22
CA ASN A 112 2.76 -17.61 -3.35
C ASN A 112 2.18 -16.19 -3.33
N HIS A 113 1.28 -15.88 -2.39
CA HIS A 113 0.65 -14.55 -2.27
C HIS A 113 0.99 -13.85 -0.95
N ARG A 114 1.45 -14.57 0.05
CA ARG A 114 1.78 -14.03 1.37
C ARG A 114 2.73 -12.84 1.29
N GLY A 115 3.72 -12.89 0.40
CA GLY A 115 4.72 -11.84 0.23
C GLY A 115 4.18 -10.53 -0.36
N ASN A 116 2.92 -10.49 -0.79
CA ASN A 116 2.33 -9.33 -1.43
C ASN A 116 1.64 -8.37 -0.45
N TRP A 117 1.91 -8.53 0.85
CA TRP A 117 1.36 -7.66 1.89
C TRP A 117 1.61 -6.17 1.62
N ALA A 118 2.82 -5.81 1.19
CA ALA A 118 3.19 -4.43 0.93
C ALA A 118 2.38 -3.84 -0.24
N LEU A 119 2.21 -4.60 -1.32
CA LEU A 119 1.41 -4.18 -2.47
C LEU A 119 -0.05 -3.98 -2.09
N VAL A 120 -0.63 -4.93 -1.36
CA VAL A 120 -2.02 -4.85 -0.90
C VAL A 120 -2.21 -3.66 0.02
N THR A 121 -1.30 -3.45 0.95
CA THR A 121 -1.34 -2.32 1.89
C THR A 121 -1.26 -0.99 1.15
N LEU A 122 -0.32 -0.87 0.21
CA LEU A 122 -0.19 0.33 -0.64
C LEU A 122 -1.50 0.60 -1.40
N THR A 123 -2.08 -0.45 -1.99
CA THR A 123 -3.32 -0.34 -2.75
C THR A 123 -4.46 0.17 -1.89
N GLU A 124 -4.63 -0.38 -0.69
CA GLU A 124 -5.72 -0.01 0.19
C GLU A 124 -5.56 1.38 0.81
N LEU A 125 -4.32 1.81 1.03
CA LEU A 125 -4.04 3.14 1.61
C LEU A 125 -4.04 4.26 0.57
N SER A 126 -4.09 3.92 -0.72
CA SER A 126 -4.01 4.90 -1.81
C SER A 126 -5.38 5.16 -2.44
N ASP A 127 -5.62 6.38 -2.85
CA ASP A 127 -6.73 6.67 -3.77
C ASP A 127 -6.30 6.35 -5.21
N ASP A 128 -7.25 6.43 -6.15
CA ASP A 128 -6.99 6.08 -7.55
C ASP A 128 -5.97 7.02 -8.20
N ALA A 129 -5.98 8.30 -7.86
CA ALA A 129 -5.01 9.26 -8.37
C ALA A 129 -3.59 8.93 -7.89
N GLN A 130 -3.45 8.55 -6.63
CA GLN A 130 -2.17 8.14 -6.05
C GLN A 130 -1.65 6.85 -6.67
N LEU A 131 -2.53 5.88 -6.94
CA LEU A 131 -2.15 4.65 -7.62
C LEU A 131 -1.70 4.92 -9.05
N LYS A 132 -2.40 5.79 -9.76
CA LYS A 132 -2.02 6.17 -11.11
C LYS A 132 -0.64 6.83 -11.15
N GLU A 133 -0.37 7.74 -10.24
CA GLU A 133 0.94 8.38 -10.10
C GLU A 133 2.03 7.35 -9.81
N TRP A 134 1.77 6.41 -8.92
CA TRP A 134 2.69 5.33 -8.58
C TRP A 134 3.00 4.44 -9.79
N LEU A 135 1.99 4.09 -10.58
CA LEU A 135 2.17 3.29 -11.80
C LEU A 135 3.03 4.05 -12.83
N LEU A 136 2.77 5.34 -13.01
CA LEU A 136 3.48 6.17 -13.99
C LEU A 136 4.92 6.48 -13.60
N SER A 137 5.23 6.57 -12.32
CA SER A 137 6.58 6.92 -11.87
C SER A 137 7.62 5.86 -12.24
N SER A 138 7.24 4.59 -12.31
CA SER A 138 8.13 3.51 -12.75
C SER A 138 8.43 3.57 -14.24
N GLU A 139 7.44 3.93 -15.05
CA GLU A 139 7.61 4.08 -16.49
C GLU A 139 8.59 5.20 -16.81
N LEU A 140 8.46 6.32 -16.11
CA LEU A 140 9.38 7.46 -16.28
C LEU A 140 10.82 7.08 -15.93
N SER A 141 11.03 6.20 -14.97
CA SER A 141 12.35 5.67 -14.62
C SER A 141 12.90 4.75 -15.71
N ALA A 142 12.06 3.98 -16.35
CA ALA A 142 12.46 3.04 -17.41
C ALA A 142 12.80 3.75 -18.73
N ALA A 143 12.23 4.93 -18.96
CA ALA A 143 12.48 5.72 -20.18
C ALA A 143 13.82 6.45 -20.17
N ARG A 144 14.56 6.40 -19.10
CA ARG A 144 15.89 6.96 -18.95
C ARG A 144 16.93 5.88 -19.23
#